data_dc05690c28384d5337ffb501fcd2b259
#
_entry.id   dc05690c28384d5337ffb501fcd2b259
#
_cell.length_a   1.000
_cell.length_b   1.000
_cell.length_c   1.000
_cell.angle_alpha   90.00
_cell.angle_beta   90.00
_cell.angle_gamma   90.00
#
_symmetry.space_group_name_H-M   'P 1'
#
loop_
_entity.id
_entity.type
_entity.pdbx_description
1 polymer ?
#
loop_
_entity_poly.entity_id
_entity_poly.type
_entity_poly.pdbx_seq_one_letter_code
_entity_poly.pdbx_strand_id
1 'polypeptide(L)'
;MKGITVLLTAILMLAFSRCNNSKKKSMNEYEKGTYGYDLNFLKEKDKGLIVLKGDNEKAEVIVSPKYQAKVFTSTSNGPDGTSLGFVNHDVLNSDVPDEHMNGYGGENRFWLGPEGGQFSIFFERGREQVFNNWHTPKAIDVEPWDVKEVLSTEVSLAKDMELNNYQGNILKISADRKIKLLSSGQVEQELEVQLPEGINVVAYSTVNKITNLNDFQWDEKTGTVCIWMLDMFNPSDSAATIVPYNVSDEKEPGIIATTGYFGEIPSDRIRYESGILFLKTDGKYRSKLGMNARRTK
;
A
#
# COMPACT_ATOMS: atom_id res chain seq x y z
N MET A 1 20.62 29.68 -81.80
CA MET A 1 19.43 29.19 -81.05
C MET A 1 19.96 28.55 -79.82
N LYS A 2 19.72 29.18 -78.65
CA LYS A 2 20.33 28.85 -77.34
C LYS A 2 19.41 27.87 -76.58
N GLY A 3 19.95 26.68 -76.25
CA GLY A 3 19.25 25.72 -75.44
C GLY A 3 19.45 26.07 -73.96
N ILE A 4 18.37 26.13 -73.23
CA ILE A 4 18.35 26.34 -71.73
C ILE A 4 18.32 24.99 -71.05
N THR A 5 19.39 24.68 -70.29
CA THR A 5 19.48 23.51 -69.47
C THR A 5 18.92 23.84 -68.05
N VAL A 6 17.82 23.21 -67.71
CA VAL A 6 17.19 23.35 -66.38
C VAL A 6 17.84 22.30 -65.43
N LEU A 7 18.51 22.79 -64.45
CA LEU A 7 19.13 21.93 -63.34
C LEU A 7 18.08 21.74 -62.24
N LEU A 8 17.58 20.53 -62.10
CA LEU A 8 16.67 20.15 -61.01
C LEU A 8 17.50 19.75 -59.80
N THR A 9 17.51 20.60 -58.77
CA THR A 9 18.15 20.29 -57.49
C THR A 9 17.13 19.57 -56.55
N ALA A 10 17.29 18.28 -56.41
CA ALA A 10 16.49 17.50 -55.45
C ALA A 10 17.03 17.74 -54.04
N ILE A 11 16.25 18.43 -53.19
CA ILE A 11 16.55 18.59 -51.75
C ILE A 11 16.02 17.34 -51.05
N LEU A 12 16.94 16.48 -50.61
CA LEU A 12 16.65 15.31 -49.81
C LEU A 12 16.47 15.77 -48.35
N MET A 13 15.24 15.92 -47.87
CA MET A 13 14.94 16.14 -46.45
C MET A 13 15.11 14.83 -45.68
N LEU A 14 16.25 14.65 -45.01
CA LEU A 14 16.47 13.62 -44.01
C LEU A 14 15.66 14.01 -42.76
N ALA A 15 14.47 13.42 -42.61
CA ALA A 15 13.72 13.45 -41.38
C ALA A 15 14.46 12.59 -40.33
N PHE A 16 15.23 13.20 -39.46
CA PHE A 16 15.74 12.57 -38.27
C PHE A 16 14.57 12.30 -37.29
N SER A 17 13.97 11.12 -37.37
CA SER A 17 13.16 10.58 -36.29
C SER A 17 14.05 10.38 -35.08
N ARG A 18 14.05 11.35 -34.16
CA ARG A 18 14.58 11.14 -32.82
C ARG A 18 13.67 10.12 -32.11
N CYS A 19 13.99 8.84 -32.24
CA CYS A 19 13.54 7.85 -31.27
C CYS A 19 14.14 8.24 -29.91
N ASN A 20 13.33 8.81 -29.06
CA ASN A 20 13.66 9.03 -27.66
C ASN A 20 13.69 7.66 -26.98
N ASN A 21 14.76 6.89 -27.19
CA ASN A 21 15.04 5.71 -26.40
C ASN A 21 15.51 6.19 -25.02
N SER A 22 14.56 6.47 -24.14
CA SER A 22 14.87 6.59 -22.72
C SER A 22 15.37 5.21 -22.27
N LYS A 23 16.69 5.02 -22.25
CA LYS A 23 17.28 3.85 -21.63
C LYS A 23 16.80 3.80 -20.20
N LYS A 24 16.08 2.75 -19.81
CA LYS A 24 15.74 2.51 -18.40
C LYS A 24 17.04 2.48 -17.62
N LYS A 25 17.19 3.41 -16.68
CA LYS A 25 18.32 3.45 -15.78
C LYS A 25 18.41 2.14 -14.98
N SER A 26 19.61 1.65 -14.73
CA SER A 26 19.85 0.51 -13.83
C SER A 26 19.63 0.91 -12.37
N MET A 27 19.58 -0.06 -11.44
CA MET A 27 19.45 0.21 -10.01
C MET A 27 20.55 1.16 -9.49
N ASN A 28 21.77 1.03 -10.03
CA ASN A 28 22.91 1.87 -9.66
C ASN A 28 22.85 3.31 -10.22
N GLU A 29 21.86 3.62 -11.07
CA GLU A 29 21.65 4.95 -11.65
C GLU A 29 20.62 5.78 -10.89
N TYR A 30 19.92 5.18 -9.90
CA TYR A 30 18.99 5.87 -9.02
C TYR A 30 19.57 5.95 -7.61
N GLU A 31 19.38 7.09 -6.97
CA GLU A 31 19.77 7.30 -5.58
C GLU A 31 18.90 6.47 -4.63
N LYS A 32 19.49 5.92 -3.56
CA LYS A 32 18.73 5.20 -2.52
C LYS A 32 17.69 6.11 -1.88
N GLY A 33 16.47 5.61 -1.75
CA GLY A 33 15.30 6.37 -1.25
C GLY A 33 14.44 6.95 -2.38
N THR A 34 14.87 6.85 -3.65
CA THR A 34 14.01 7.17 -4.79
C THR A 34 13.16 5.98 -5.19
N TYR A 35 12.03 6.25 -5.80
CA TYR A 35 11.12 5.22 -6.31
C TYR A 35 11.78 4.32 -7.36
N GLY A 36 12.61 4.88 -8.25
CA GLY A 36 13.31 4.11 -9.28
C GLY A 36 14.32 3.13 -8.70
N TYR A 37 14.97 3.46 -7.58
CA TYR A 37 15.83 2.54 -6.85
C TYR A 37 15.03 1.34 -6.33
N ASP A 38 13.93 1.59 -5.62
CA ASP A 38 13.08 0.54 -5.06
C ASP A 38 12.40 -0.29 -6.15
N LEU A 39 11.94 0.35 -7.24
CA LEU A 39 11.36 -0.34 -8.38
C LEU A 39 12.33 -1.35 -9.01
N ASN A 40 13.58 -0.95 -9.24
CA ASN A 40 14.58 -1.84 -9.82
C ASN A 40 14.94 -2.98 -8.87
N PHE A 41 15.11 -2.69 -7.59
CA PHE A 41 15.33 -3.69 -6.55
C PHE A 41 14.19 -4.71 -6.48
N LEU A 42 12.95 -4.24 -6.41
CA LEU A 42 11.77 -5.12 -6.30
C LEU A 42 11.56 -5.97 -7.56
N LYS A 43 11.91 -5.47 -8.76
CA LYS A 43 11.89 -6.27 -10.00
C LYS A 43 12.86 -7.45 -10.00
N GLU A 44 13.94 -7.36 -9.24
CA GLU A 44 14.85 -8.49 -9.05
C GLU A 44 14.25 -9.55 -8.15
N LYS A 45 13.44 -9.15 -7.16
CA LYS A 45 12.81 -10.02 -6.16
C LYS A 45 11.50 -10.65 -6.64
N ASP A 46 10.74 -9.92 -7.46
CA ASP A 46 9.47 -10.37 -8.03
C ASP A 46 9.42 -10.10 -9.53
N LYS A 47 9.48 -11.17 -10.34
CA LYS A 47 9.37 -11.06 -11.80
C LYS A 47 7.95 -10.78 -12.28
N GLY A 48 6.95 -11.00 -11.42
CA GLY A 48 5.54 -10.66 -11.64
C GLY A 48 5.13 -9.28 -11.13
N LEU A 49 6.11 -8.43 -10.76
CA LEU A 49 5.84 -7.11 -10.22
C LEU A 49 5.00 -6.25 -11.18
N ILE A 50 3.96 -5.63 -10.66
CA ILE A 50 3.03 -4.78 -11.42
C ILE A 50 3.27 -3.32 -11.04
N VAL A 51 3.31 -2.45 -12.05
CA VAL A 51 3.41 -1.00 -11.87
C VAL A 51 2.16 -0.36 -12.45
N LEU A 52 1.34 0.21 -11.58
CA LEU A 52 0.22 1.05 -11.98
C LEU A 52 0.73 2.47 -12.26
N LYS A 53 0.23 3.10 -13.34
CA LYS A 53 0.68 4.42 -13.79
C LYS A 53 -0.50 5.36 -13.95
N GLY A 54 -0.40 6.54 -13.33
CA GLY A 54 -1.38 7.61 -13.46
C GLY A 54 -1.27 8.39 -14.78
N ASP A 55 -2.28 9.18 -15.04
CA ASP A 55 -2.41 9.94 -16.30
C ASP A 55 -1.29 10.96 -16.51
N ASN A 56 -0.67 11.45 -15.45
CA ASN A 56 0.42 12.43 -15.49
C ASN A 56 1.82 11.79 -15.61
N GLU A 57 1.92 10.47 -15.77
CA GLU A 57 3.17 9.69 -15.83
C GLU A 57 4.11 9.86 -14.62
N LYS A 58 3.73 10.64 -13.60
CA LYS A 58 4.51 10.89 -12.38
C LYS A 58 4.01 10.08 -11.19
N ALA A 59 2.70 9.87 -11.11
CA ALA A 59 2.10 9.03 -10.09
C ALA A 59 2.24 7.56 -10.49
N GLU A 60 3.00 6.80 -9.72
CA GLU A 60 3.19 5.37 -9.92
C GLU A 60 3.02 4.61 -8.60
N VAL A 61 2.50 3.38 -8.68
CA VAL A 61 2.29 2.47 -7.54
C VAL A 61 2.82 1.08 -7.89
N ILE A 62 3.64 0.50 -7.00
CA ILE A 62 4.19 -0.85 -7.16
C ILE A 62 3.34 -1.85 -6.39
N VAL A 63 2.84 -2.86 -7.09
CA VAL A 63 2.10 -4.00 -6.51
C VAL A 63 2.86 -5.29 -6.76
N SER A 64 3.03 -6.11 -5.73
CA SER A 64 3.68 -7.41 -5.82
C SER A 64 2.70 -8.54 -5.55
N PRO A 65 2.34 -9.34 -6.57
CA PRO A 65 1.58 -10.56 -6.37
C PRO A 65 2.31 -11.59 -5.52
N LYS A 66 3.64 -11.71 -5.70
CA LYS A 66 4.50 -12.65 -4.97
C LYS A 66 4.47 -12.41 -3.47
N TYR A 67 4.50 -11.16 -3.04
CA TYR A 67 4.51 -10.78 -1.64
C TYR A 67 3.10 -10.38 -1.18
N GLN A 68 2.13 -11.31 -1.27
CA GLN A 68 0.81 -11.18 -0.67
C GLN A 68 -0.03 -10.02 -1.26
N ALA A 69 0.01 -9.79 -2.57
CA ALA A 69 -0.71 -8.70 -3.23
C ALA A 69 -0.48 -7.31 -2.58
N LYS A 70 0.72 -7.11 -2.04
CA LYS A 70 1.10 -5.91 -1.30
C LYS A 70 1.35 -4.74 -2.25
N VAL A 71 0.91 -3.53 -1.86
CA VAL A 71 1.49 -2.30 -2.39
C VAL A 71 2.80 -2.05 -1.65
N PHE A 72 3.92 -2.09 -2.34
CA PHE A 72 5.22 -1.86 -1.71
C PHE A 72 5.51 -0.39 -1.49
N THR A 73 5.38 0.40 -2.55
CA THR A 73 5.63 1.83 -2.49
C THR A 73 4.97 2.56 -3.64
N SER A 74 4.82 3.85 -3.49
CA SER A 74 4.31 4.76 -4.50
C SER A 74 5.21 5.99 -4.64
N THR A 75 4.97 6.78 -5.67
CA THR A 75 5.58 8.09 -5.87
C THR A 75 4.62 9.03 -6.58
N SER A 76 4.73 10.33 -6.31
CA SER A 76 4.03 11.38 -7.04
C SER A 76 4.93 12.13 -8.04
N ASN A 77 6.21 11.74 -8.18
CA ASN A 77 7.20 12.48 -8.94
C ASN A 77 8.01 11.63 -9.93
N GLY A 78 7.48 10.45 -10.30
CA GLY A 78 8.17 9.53 -11.21
C GLY A 78 9.39 8.84 -10.61
N PRO A 79 10.24 8.21 -11.43
CA PRO A 79 11.32 7.35 -10.94
C PRO A 79 12.39 8.05 -10.07
N ASP A 80 12.68 9.32 -10.34
CA ASP A 80 13.63 10.12 -9.54
C ASP A 80 12.96 10.74 -8.28
N GLY A 81 11.64 10.58 -8.13
CA GLY A 81 10.88 11.02 -6.96
C GLY A 81 11.07 10.14 -5.74
N THR A 82 10.65 10.65 -4.58
CA THR A 82 10.70 9.93 -3.31
C THR A 82 9.89 8.64 -3.37
N SER A 83 10.47 7.55 -2.83
CA SER A 83 9.76 6.31 -2.50
C SER A 83 9.00 6.52 -1.20
N LEU A 84 7.67 6.52 -1.24
CA LEU A 84 6.83 6.88 -0.09
C LEU A 84 6.64 5.71 0.88
N GLY A 85 6.48 4.50 0.36
CA GLY A 85 6.34 3.29 1.17
C GLY A 85 7.66 2.78 1.72
N PHE A 86 7.62 2.18 2.90
CA PHE A 86 8.79 1.53 3.49
C PHE A 86 9.07 0.17 2.83
N VAL A 87 10.20 0.05 2.15
CA VAL A 87 10.71 -1.21 1.57
C VAL A 87 11.85 -1.73 2.42
N ASN A 88 11.69 -2.88 3.06
CA ASN A 88 12.73 -3.48 3.89
C ASN A 88 13.70 -4.29 3.04
N HIS A 89 14.72 -3.63 2.52
CA HIS A 89 15.74 -4.24 1.65
C HIS A 89 16.50 -5.38 2.34
N ASP A 90 16.77 -5.26 3.63
CA ASP A 90 17.55 -6.25 4.37
C ASP A 90 16.77 -7.56 4.51
N VAL A 91 15.49 -7.48 4.89
CA VAL A 91 14.62 -8.67 4.99
C VAL A 91 14.35 -9.27 3.61
N LEU A 92 14.14 -8.45 2.57
CA LEU A 92 13.94 -8.92 1.20
C LEU A 92 15.20 -9.56 0.59
N ASN A 93 16.38 -9.23 1.10
CA ASN A 93 17.65 -9.85 0.73
C ASN A 93 18.01 -11.08 1.57
N SER A 94 17.34 -11.27 2.72
CA SER A 94 17.56 -12.45 3.55
C SER A 94 16.94 -13.67 2.90
N ASP A 95 17.70 -14.76 2.84
CA ASP A 95 17.19 -16.07 2.41
C ASP A 95 16.56 -16.86 3.56
N VAL A 96 16.57 -16.29 4.79
CA VAL A 96 16.04 -16.92 5.99
C VAL A 96 14.70 -16.26 6.33
N PRO A 97 13.56 -16.94 6.12
CA PRO A 97 12.26 -16.44 6.57
C PRO A 97 12.22 -16.30 8.10
N ASP A 98 11.57 -15.23 8.57
CA ASP A 98 11.24 -15.09 9.99
C ASP A 98 10.10 -16.05 10.36
N GLU A 99 10.23 -16.75 11.48
CA GLU A 99 9.23 -17.72 11.91
C GLU A 99 7.93 -17.10 12.42
N HIS A 100 7.98 -15.85 12.88
CA HIS A 100 6.82 -15.15 13.38
C HIS A 100 6.13 -14.32 12.31
N MET A 101 6.88 -13.46 11.60
CA MET A 101 6.35 -12.57 10.58
C MET A 101 7.46 -12.03 9.70
N ASN A 102 7.29 -12.11 8.38
CA ASN A 102 8.24 -11.55 7.43
C ASN A 102 8.01 -10.05 7.23
N GLY A 103 8.86 -9.25 7.85
CA GLY A 103 8.80 -7.80 7.87
C GLY A 103 9.27 -7.13 6.57
N TYR A 104 8.72 -7.51 5.41
CA TYR A 104 9.12 -6.97 4.10
C TYR A 104 8.85 -5.47 3.92
N GLY A 105 8.07 -4.86 4.82
CA GLY A 105 7.52 -3.51 4.65
C GLY A 105 6.29 -3.50 3.77
N GLY A 106 6.04 -2.39 3.14
CA GLY A 106 4.93 -2.17 2.21
C GLY A 106 3.98 -1.08 2.65
N GLU A 107 3.64 -0.23 1.70
CA GLU A 107 2.77 0.93 1.87
C GLU A 107 1.33 0.56 2.19
N ASN A 108 0.87 -0.63 1.71
CA ASN A 108 -0.44 -1.14 2.05
C ASN A 108 -0.46 -2.67 1.97
N ARG A 109 -0.68 -3.31 3.10
CA ARG A 109 -0.67 -4.76 3.27
C ARG A 109 -2.04 -5.25 3.73
N PHE A 110 -2.58 -6.22 3.00
CA PHE A 110 -3.76 -6.96 3.44
C PHE A 110 -3.40 -7.90 4.61
N TRP A 111 -4.21 -7.89 5.64
CA TRP A 111 -4.06 -8.71 6.81
C TRP A 111 -5.41 -9.23 7.30
N LEU A 112 -5.39 -10.30 8.07
CA LEU A 112 -6.57 -10.83 8.73
C LEU A 112 -6.34 -10.94 10.22
N GLY A 113 -7.36 -10.57 10.99
CA GLY A 113 -7.47 -10.84 12.42
C GLY A 113 -8.57 -11.86 12.71
N PRO A 114 -8.72 -12.25 13.98
CA PRO A 114 -8.09 -11.68 15.20
C PRO A 114 -6.70 -12.28 15.48
N GLU A 115 -5.79 -11.43 16.00
CA GLU A 115 -4.46 -11.85 16.40
C GLU A 115 -4.44 -12.63 17.72
N GLY A 116 -5.39 -12.41 18.60
CA GLY A 116 -5.49 -13.04 19.90
C GLY A 116 -6.91 -13.46 20.25
N GLY A 117 -7.05 -14.11 21.40
CA GLY A 117 -8.33 -14.57 21.91
C GLY A 117 -8.75 -15.95 21.37
N GLN A 118 -9.98 -16.34 21.69
CA GLN A 118 -10.47 -17.70 21.41
C GLN A 118 -10.56 -18.08 19.93
N PHE A 119 -10.58 -17.10 19.02
CA PHE A 119 -10.68 -17.34 17.57
C PHE A 119 -9.43 -16.86 16.81
N SER A 120 -8.33 -16.61 17.55
CA SER A 120 -7.08 -16.21 16.93
C SER A 120 -6.67 -17.17 15.81
N ILE A 121 -6.19 -16.63 14.71
CA ILE A 121 -5.60 -17.38 13.59
C ILE A 121 -4.06 -17.40 13.65
N PHE A 122 -3.45 -16.86 14.71
CA PHE A 122 -2.01 -16.74 14.90
C PHE A 122 -1.43 -17.71 15.93
N PHE A 123 -2.28 -18.46 16.64
CA PHE A 123 -1.85 -19.43 17.65
C PHE A 123 -2.43 -20.80 17.36
N GLU A 124 -1.60 -21.82 17.53
CA GLU A 124 -2.06 -23.20 17.49
C GLU A 124 -2.98 -23.50 18.69
N ARG A 125 -3.99 -24.33 18.44
CA ARG A 125 -4.93 -24.76 19.47
C ARG A 125 -4.21 -25.35 20.70
N GLY A 126 -4.57 -24.85 21.89
CA GLY A 126 -4.04 -25.34 23.15
C GLY A 126 -2.65 -24.82 23.54
N ARG A 127 -2.02 -24.00 22.69
CA ARG A 127 -0.79 -23.30 23.07
C ARG A 127 -1.12 -22.05 23.86
N GLU A 128 -0.25 -21.67 24.78
CA GLU A 128 -0.35 -20.38 25.47
C GLU A 128 -0.20 -19.23 24.47
N GLN A 129 -1.04 -18.19 24.60
CA GLN A 129 -1.00 -17.03 23.72
C GLN A 129 0.07 -16.03 24.16
N VAL A 130 1.34 -16.42 23.97
CA VAL A 130 2.54 -15.60 24.21
C VAL A 130 3.31 -15.46 22.90
N PHE A 131 4.18 -14.46 22.78
CA PHE A 131 4.89 -14.14 21.55
C PHE A 131 5.61 -15.32 20.91
N ASN A 132 6.25 -16.17 21.71
CA ASN A 132 6.99 -17.35 21.20
C ASN A 132 6.09 -18.37 20.46
N ASN A 133 4.79 -18.34 20.68
CA ASN A 133 3.82 -19.20 20.01
C ASN A 133 2.99 -18.46 18.97
N TRP A 134 3.25 -17.16 18.75
CA TRP A 134 2.54 -16.32 17.79
C TRP A 134 3.21 -16.44 16.42
N HIS A 135 2.46 -16.90 15.40
CA HIS A 135 2.94 -17.07 14.05
C HIS A 135 1.91 -16.55 13.06
N THR A 136 2.35 -15.72 12.13
CA THR A 136 1.49 -15.24 11.05
C THR A 136 1.16 -16.39 10.09
N PRO A 137 -0.11 -16.64 9.78
CA PRO A 137 -0.46 -17.62 8.76
C PRO A 137 0.22 -17.35 7.42
N LYS A 138 0.86 -18.36 6.83
CA LYS A 138 1.64 -18.22 5.59
C LYS A 138 0.84 -17.58 4.45
N ALA A 139 -0.47 -17.88 4.39
CA ALA A 139 -1.38 -17.37 3.36
C ALA A 139 -1.50 -15.83 3.36
N ILE A 140 -1.29 -15.19 4.52
CA ILE A 140 -1.32 -13.74 4.68
C ILE A 140 0.07 -13.13 4.98
N ASP A 141 1.13 -13.94 4.94
CA ASP A 141 2.50 -13.46 5.18
C ASP A 141 3.39 -13.58 3.93
N VAL A 142 3.55 -14.79 3.39
CA VAL A 142 4.57 -15.09 2.37
C VAL A 142 4.03 -15.68 1.08
N GLU A 143 2.80 -16.18 1.07
CA GLU A 143 2.29 -16.86 -0.11
C GLU A 143 1.83 -15.89 -1.20
N PRO A 144 2.08 -16.21 -2.47
CA PRO A 144 1.66 -15.37 -3.59
C PRO A 144 0.14 -15.37 -3.78
N TRP A 145 -0.36 -14.31 -4.42
CA TRP A 145 -1.75 -14.17 -4.85
C TRP A 145 -1.86 -14.28 -6.37
N ASP A 146 -2.97 -14.84 -6.85
CA ASP A 146 -3.27 -14.93 -8.27
C ASP A 146 -3.66 -13.58 -8.83
N VAL A 147 -3.04 -13.21 -9.96
CA VAL A 147 -3.44 -12.04 -10.74
C VAL A 147 -4.64 -12.41 -11.60
N LYS A 148 -5.75 -11.72 -11.44
CA LYS A 148 -6.99 -11.93 -12.22
C LYS A 148 -7.09 -10.97 -13.41
N GLU A 149 -6.69 -9.71 -13.21
CA GLU A 149 -6.73 -8.68 -14.26
C GLU A 149 -5.67 -7.61 -13.98
N VAL A 150 -5.07 -7.09 -15.04
CA VAL A 150 -4.14 -5.94 -14.99
C VAL A 150 -4.53 -4.92 -16.04
N LEU A 151 -4.84 -3.71 -15.59
CA LEU A 151 -5.01 -2.52 -16.42
C LEU A 151 -3.89 -1.50 -16.11
N SER A 152 -3.79 -0.42 -16.86
CA SER A 152 -2.75 0.60 -16.62
C SER A 152 -2.84 1.24 -15.24
N THR A 153 -4.05 1.43 -14.72
CA THR A 153 -4.33 2.09 -13.44
C THR A 153 -4.97 1.19 -12.39
N GLU A 154 -5.20 -0.09 -12.70
CA GLU A 154 -5.90 -1.00 -11.80
C GLU A 154 -5.34 -2.42 -11.89
N VAL A 155 -5.34 -3.13 -10.77
CA VAL A 155 -5.07 -4.57 -10.72
C VAL A 155 -6.05 -5.25 -9.79
N SER A 156 -6.51 -6.43 -10.21
CA SER A 156 -7.34 -7.33 -9.42
C SER A 156 -6.58 -8.62 -9.13
N LEU A 157 -6.53 -8.99 -7.85
CA LEU A 157 -5.86 -10.19 -7.36
C LEU A 157 -6.81 -10.99 -6.47
N ALA A 158 -6.58 -12.29 -6.37
CA ALA A 158 -7.37 -13.15 -5.50
C ALA A 158 -6.51 -14.27 -4.90
N LYS A 159 -6.98 -14.80 -3.76
CA LYS A 159 -6.37 -15.96 -3.11
C LYS A 159 -7.42 -16.75 -2.33
N ASP A 160 -7.45 -18.04 -2.58
CA ASP A 160 -8.14 -18.97 -1.69
C ASP A 160 -7.18 -19.46 -0.62
N MET A 161 -7.64 -19.53 0.63
CA MET A 161 -6.82 -19.93 1.77
C MET A 161 -7.61 -20.72 2.79
N GLU A 162 -6.91 -21.55 3.54
CA GLU A 162 -7.44 -22.25 4.72
C GLU A 162 -6.67 -21.79 5.96
N LEU A 163 -7.39 -21.32 6.97
CA LEU A 163 -6.83 -20.83 8.22
C LEU A 163 -7.42 -21.61 9.39
N ASN A 164 -6.56 -22.08 10.29
CA ASN A 164 -7.00 -22.69 11.52
C ASN A 164 -7.16 -21.61 12.59
N ASN A 165 -8.31 -21.57 13.26
CA ASN A 165 -8.41 -20.71 14.43
C ASN A 165 -8.09 -21.48 15.73
N TYR A 166 -7.89 -20.74 16.80
CA TYR A 166 -7.49 -21.29 18.10
C TYR A 166 -8.50 -22.30 18.70
N GLN A 167 -9.79 -22.21 18.33
CA GLN A 167 -10.80 -23.22 18.68
C GLN A 167 -10.67 -24.51 17.87
N GLY A 168 -9.90 -24.49 16.78
CA GLY A 168 -9.68 -25.65 15.91
C GLY A 168 -10.64 -25.72 14.72
N ASN A 169 -11.39 -24.66 14.43
CA ASN A 169 -12.19 -24.60 13.22
C ASN A 169 -11.27 -24.24 12.03
N ILE A 170 -11.50 -24.91 10.91
CA ILE A 170 -10.83 -24.59 9.64
C ILE A 170 -11.71 -23.59 8.89
N LEU A 171 -11.20 -22.38 8.71
CA LEU A 171 -11.86 -21.32 7.96
C LEU A 171 -11.36 -21.33 6.52
N LYS A 172 -12.24 -21.72 5.59
CA LYS A 172 -11.96 -21.66 4.16
C LYS A 172 -12.44 -20.32 3.63
N ILE A 173 -11.53 -19.56 3.02
CA ILE A 173 -11.73 -18.17 2.67
C ILE A 173 -11.31 -17.94 1.24
N SER A 174 -12.15 -17.27 0.44
CA SER A 174 -11.69 -16.60 -0.77
C SER A 174 -11.52 -15.12 -0.47
N ALA A 175 -10.34 -14.58 -0.76
CA ALA A 175 -10.04 -13.16 -0.64
C ALA A 175 -9.83 -12.56 -2.02
N ASP A 176 -10.58 -11.49 -2.33
CA ASP A 176 -10.44 -10.67 -3.52
C ASP A 176 -9.87 -9.31 -3.12
N ARG A 177 -8.91 -8.83 -3.89
CA ARG A 177 -8.28 -7.54 -3.68
C ARG A 177 -8.14 -6.78 -4.99
N LYS A 178 -8.72 -5.59 -5.04
CA LYS A 178 -8.59 -4.67 -6.17
C LYS A 178 -7.82 -3.43 -5.70
N ILE A 179 -6.83 -3.00 -6.46
CA ILE A 179 -6.03 -1.81 -6.20
C ILE A 179 -6.16 -0.92 -7.41
N LYS A 180 -6.64 0.32 -7.22
CA LYS A 180 -6.89 1.29 -8.30
C LYS A 180 -6.18 2.60 -7.98
N LEU A 181 -5.29 3.03 -8.86
CA LEU A 181 -4.68 4.35 -8.85
C LEU A 181 -5.73 5.41 -9.25
N LEU A 182 -5.83 6.47 -8.48
CA LEU A 182 -6.81 7.54 -8.67
C LEU A 182 -6.18 8.71 -9.44
N SER A 183 -6.95 9.33 -10.33
CA SER A 183 -6.58 10.61 -10.95
C SER A 183 -6.70 11.77 -9.96
N SER A 184 -6.04 12.90 -10.22
CA SER A 184 -6.14 14.09 -9.38
C SER A 184 -7.59 14.55 -9.19
N GLY A 185 -8.41 14.51 -10.24
CA GLY A 185 -9.84 14.87 -10.14
C GLY A 185 -10.64 13.89 -9.26
N GLN A 186 -10.29 12.60 -9.25
CA GLN A 186 -10.89 11.64 -8.34
C GLN A 186 -10.45 11.90 -6.89
N VAL A 187 -9.19 12.29 -6.67
CA VAL A 187 -8.71 12.68 -5.34
C VAL A 187 -9.47 13.89 -4.81
N GLU A 188 -9.66 14.92 -5.64
CA GLU A 188 -10.43 16.11 -5.26
C GLU A 188 -11.88 15.76 -4.89
N GLN A 189 -12.49 14.87 -5.65
CA GLN A 189 -13.85 14.39 -5.39
C GLN A 189 -13.95 13.57 -4.10
N GLU A 190 -13.07 12.59 -3.91
CA GLU A 190 -13.11 11.68 -2.73
C GLU A 190 -12.76 12.40 -1.42
N LEU A 191 -11.86 13.39 -1.49
CA LEU A 191 -11.45 14.15 -0.30
C LEU A 191 -12.25 15.45 -0.10
N GLU A 192 -13.14 15.81 -1.04
CA GLU A 192 -13.89 17.07 -1.05
C GLU A 192 -12.99 18.30 -0.93
N VAL A 193 -11.85 18.31 -1.66
CA VAL A 193 -10.87 19.39 -1.64
C VAL A 193 -10.55 19.85 -3.06
N GLN A 194 -9.96 21.05 -3.17
CA GLN A 194 -9.28 21.49 -4.39
C GLN A 194 -7.78 21.36 -4.19
N LEU A 195 -7.11 20.65 -5.10
CA LEU A 195 -5.66 20.52 -5.05
C LEU A 195 -5.01 21.84 -5.49
N PRO A 196 -4.10 22.40 -4.69
CA PRO A 196 -3.38 23.59 -5.08
C PRO A 196 -2.54 23.37 -6.35
N GLU A 197 -2.40 24.39 -7.18
CA GLU A 197 -1.59 24.33 -8.38
C GLU A 197 -0.12 23.97 -8.05
N GLY A 198 0.47 23.07 -8.83
CA GLY A 198 1.84 22.63 -8.66
C GLY A 198 2.07 21.51 -7.62
N ILE A 199 1.03 21.07 -6.92
CA ILE A 199 1.12 19.88 -6.06
C ILE A 199 1.05 18.61 -6.90
N ASN A 200 2.02 17.71 -6.72
CA ASN A 200 1.98 16.36 -7.27
C ASN A 200 1.35 15.41 -6.23
N VAL A 201 0.40 14.61 -6.68
CA VAL A 201 -0.35 13.67 -5.84
C VAL A 201 -0.20 12.26 -6.38
N VAL A 202 -0.05 11.30 -5.50
CA VAL A 202 -0.31 9.89 -5.75
C VAL A 202 -1.36 9.42 -4.74
N ALA A 203 -2.41 8.80 -5.24
CA ALA A 203 -3.47 8.23 -4.41
C ALA A 203 -3.99 6.95 -5.05
N TYR A 204 -4.35 5.98 -4.24
CA TYR A 204 -4.99 4.76 -4.71
C TYR A 204 -6.06 4.32 -3.72
N SER A 205 -7.07 3.65 -4.22
CA SER A 205 -8.07 2.95 -3.42
C SER A 205 -7.83 1.45 -3.43
N THR A 206 -8.20 0.77 -2.35
CA THR A 206 -8.23 -0.68 -2.28
C THR A 206 -9.62 -1.18 -1.92
N VAL A 207 -10.14 -2.12 -2.71
CA VAL A 207 -11.36 -2.84 -2.37
C VAL A 207 -10.97 -4.25 -2.00
N ASN A 208 -11.26 -4.65 -0.76
CA ASN A 208 -10.92 -5.95 -0.23
C ASN A 208 -12.20 -6.67 0.20
N LYS A 209 -12.37 -7.91 -0.26
CA LYS A 209 -13.53 -8.73 0.04
C LYS A 209 -13.07 -10.09 0.52
N ILE A 210 -13.68 -10.60 1.56
CA ILE A 210 -13.55 -12.00 1.98
C ILE A 210 -14.88 -12.71 1.83
N THR A 211 -14.82 -13.95 1.36
CA THR A 211 -16.00 -14.81 1.18
C THR A 211 -15.79 -16.09 1.96
N ASN A 212 -16.78 -16.47 2.77
CA ASN A 212 -16.79 -17.76 3.46
C ASN A 212 -17.05 -18.89 2.45
N LEU A 213 -16.10 -19.81 2.30
CA LEU A 213 -16.19 -20.99 1.44
C LEU A 213 -16.53 -22.26 2.23
N ASN A 214 -16.73 -22.17 3.56
CA ASN A 214 -17.20 -23.29 4.35
C ASN A 214 -18.67 -23.59 4.04
N ASP A 215 -19.10 -24.78 4.38
CA ASP A 215 -20.49 -25.23 4.40
C ASP A 215 -21.23 -24.83 5.70
N PHE A 216 -20.54 -24.12 6.61
CA PHE A 216 -21.10 -23.59 7.85
C PHE A 216 -20.99 -22.05 7.92
N GLN A 217 -21.86 -21.46 8.70
CA GLN A 217 -21.84 -20.02 8.97
C GLN A 217 -20.72 -19.66 9.95
N TRP A 218 -20.06 -18.53 9.71
CA TRP A 218 -19.21 -17.90 10.70
C TRP A 218 -20.06 -17.17 11.74
N ASP A 219 -19.94 -17.58 12.98
CA ASP A 219 -20.72 -17.07 14.09
C ASP A 219 -19.89 -17.03 15.40
N GLU A 220 -20.54 -16.79 16.52
CA GLU A 220 -19.94 -16.74 17.84
C GLU A 220 -19.39 -18.08 18.34
N LYS A 221 -19.73 -19.21 17.68
CA LYS A 221 -19.24 -20.56 18.01
C LYS A 221 -18.08 -21.00 17.12
N THR A 222 -18.15 -20.65 15.85
CA THR A 222 -17.16 -21.03 14.86
C THR A 222 -16.06 -19.98 14.71
N GLY A 223 -16.33 -18.74 15.10
CA GLY A 223 -15.48 -17.57 14.87
C GLY A 223 -15.62 -16.99 13.49
N THR A 224 -15.10 -15.80 13.33
CA THR A 224 -14.98 -15.09 12.04
C THR A 224 -13.64 -14.42 11.96
N VAL A 225 -13.22 -14.09 10.74
CA VAL A 225 -12.05 -13.24 10.50
C VAL A 225 -12.49 -11.80 10.20
N CYS A 226 -11.62 -10.85 10.47
CA CYS A 226 -11.81 -9.46 10.07
C CYS A 226 -10.65 -9.01 9.18
N ILE A 227 -10.95 -8.17 8.20
CA ILE A 227 -9.93 -7.53 7.38
C ILE A 227 -9.26 -6.44 8.21
N TRP A 228 -7.94 -6.44 8.20
CA TRP A 228 -7.10 -5.41 8.79
C TRP A 228 -6.06 -4.96 7.76
N MET A 229 -5.89 -3.66 7.59
CA MET A 229 -4.89 -3.12 6.67
C MET A 229 -3.73 -2.56 7.48
N LEU A 230 -2.51 -2.91 7.08
CA LEU A 230 -1.28 -2.45 7.70
C LEU A 230 -0.48 -1.63 6.70
N ASP A 231 -0.30 -0.36 6.99
CA ASP A 231 0.35 0.61 6.11
C ASP A 231 1.66 1.09 6.73
N MET A 232 2.76 1.06 5.95
CA MET A 232 4.07 1.50 6.38
C MET A 232 4.65 2.50 5.39
N PHE A 233 4.91 3.72 5.86
CA PHE A 233 5.47 4.81 5.06
C PHE A 233 6.86 5.20 5.55
N ASN A 234 7.70 5.66 4.63
CA ASN A 234 8.96 6.29 4.99
C ASN A 234 8.71 7.62 5.70
N PRO A 235 9.32 7.88 6.86
CA PRO A 235 9.18 9.14 7.56
C PRO A 235 9.94 10.27 6.85
N SER A 236 9.48 11.51 7.04
CA SER A 236 10.22 12.72 6.69
C SER A 236 9.96 13.80 7.74
N ASP A 237 10.81 14.82 7.79
CA ASP A 237 10.70 15.90 8.79
C ASP A 237 9.35 16.65 8.72
N SER A 238 8.73 16.68 7.55
CA SER A 238 7.43 17.31 7.29
C SER A 238 6.27 16.32 7.20
N ALA A 239 6.50 15.02 7.41
CA ALA A 239 5.45 14.02 7.32
C ALA A 239 4.37 14.23 8.39
N ALA A 240 3.13 14.21 7.97
CA ALA A 240 1.97 14.27 8.84
C ALA A 240 0.88 13.29 8.37
N THR A 241 0.24 12.63 9.33
CA THR A 241 -0.97 11.86 9.08
C THR A 241 -2.17 12.76 9.32
N ILE A 242 -3.08 12.82 8.35
CA ILE A 242 -4.30 13.62 8.39
C ILE A 242 -5.47 12.67 8.51
N VAL A 243 -6.27 12.81 9.57
CA VAL A 243 -7.40 11.93 9.86
C VAL A 243 -8.68 12.75 9.98
N PRO A 244 -9.55 12.75 8.96
CA PRO A 244 -10.88 13.35 9.07
C PRO A 244 -11.72 12.61 10.11
N TYR A 245 -12.50 13.36 10.89
CA TYR A 245 -13.42 12.77 11.87
C TYR A 245 -14.77 13.50 11.91
N ASN A 246 -15.81 12.79 12.32
CA ASN A 246 -17.12 13.37 12.50
C ASN A 246 -17.15 14.29 13.71
N VAL A 247 -17.43 15.57 13.45
CA VAL A 247 -17.72 16.56 14.50
C VAL A 247 -19.17 16.38 14.90
N SER A 248 -19.41 16.06 16.16
CA SER A 248 -20.73 15.93 16.74
C SER A 248 -20.71 16.55 18.12
N ASP A 249 -21.69 17.38 18.42
CA ASP A 249 -21.94 17.94 19.75
C ASP A 249 -22.56 16.93 20.73
N GLU A 250 -22.88 15.73 20.22
CA GLU A 250 -23.47 14.67 21.02
C GLU A 250 -22.43 14.06 21.96
N LYS A 251 -22.83 13.81 23.19
CA LYS A 251 -21.99 13.12 24.18
C LYS A 251 -21.76 11.64 23.82
N GLU A 252 -22.64 11.07 22.99
CA GLU A 252 -22.60 9.65 22.61
C GLU A 252 -21.40 9.18 21.78
N PRO A 253 -20.84 9.97 20.82
CA PRO A 253 -19.67 9.50 20.07
C PRO A 253 -18.39 9.32 20.92
N GLY A 254 -18.36 9.84 22.14
CA GLY A 254 -17.20 9.78 23.04
C GLY A 254 -16.01 10.62 22.56
N ILE A 255 -14.85 10.34 23.11
CA ILE A 255 -13.58 11.01 22.73
C ILE A 255 -13.24 10.77 21.26
N ILE A 256 -12.58 11.72 20.62
CA ILE A 256 -12.19 11.64 19.21
C ILE A 256 -11.14 10.52 19.04
N ALA A 257 -10.10 10.55 19.84
CA ALA A 257 -9.01 9.58 19.78
C ALA A 257 -8.42 9.30 21.15
N THR A 258 -7.87 8.09 21.33
CA THR A 258 -7.07 7.69 22.48
C THR A 258 -5.60 7.83 22.11
N THR A 259 -4.82 8.54 22.92
CA THR A 259 -3.42 8.90 22.65
C THR A 259 -2.43 8.38 23.69
N GLY A 260 -2.91 7.88 24.82
CA GLY A 260 -2.06 7.53 25.98
C GLY A 260 -1.46 6.12 25.98
N TYR A 261 -1.39 5.41 24.83
CA TYR A 261 -0.88 4.03 24.78
C TYR A 261 0.60 3.87 25.19
N PHE A 262 1.43 4.84 24.84
CA PHE A 262 2.87 4.90 25.16
C PHE A 262 3.25 6.17 25.92
N GLY A 263 2.29 6.77 26.61
CA GLY A 263 2.36 8.10 27.19
C GLY A 263 1.63 9.14 26.32
N GLU A 264 1.35 10.30 26.90
CA GLU A 264 0.65 11.37 26.21
C GLU A 264 1.45 11.86 25.00
N ILE A 265 0.77 12.07 23.88
CA ILE A 265 1.39 12.67 22.69
C ILE A 265 1.57 14.17 22.95
N PRO A 266 2.79 14.73 22.81
CA PRO A 266 3.04 16.16 23.01
C PRO A 266 2.14 17.03 22.12
N SER A 267 1.69 18.16 22.65
CA SER A 267 0.73 19.05 21.98
C SER A 267 1.27 19.69 20.67
N ASP A 268 2.60 19.76 20.51
CA ASP A 268 3.24 20.20 19.26
C ASP A 268 3.24 19.12 18.16
N ARG A 269 2.82 17.88 18.50
CA ARG A 269 2.78 16.75 17.58
C ARG A 269 1.37 16.34 17.17
N ILE A 270 0.34 16.79 17.88
CA ILE A 270 -1.06 16.48 17.60
C ILE A 270 -1.92 17.74 17.65
N ARG A 271 -2.79 17.90 16.66
CA ARG A 271 -3.70 19.05 16.59
C ARG A 271 -5.06 18.59 16.06
N TYR A 272 -6.11 19.13 16.64
CA TYR A 272 -7.50 18.94 16.21
C TYR A 272 -8.05 20.26 15.71
N GLU A 273 -8.52 20.29 14.46
CA GLU A 273 -9.01 21.51 13.84
C GLU A 273 -10.11 21.19 12.82
N SER A 274 -11.29 21.78 12.98
CA SER A 274 -12.39 21.71 11.99
C SER A 274 -12.74 20.31 11.50
N GLY A 275 -12.74 19.31 12.39
CA GLY A 275 -13.06 17.90 12.03
C GLY A 275 -11.89 17.14 11.41
N ILE A 276 -10.69 17.68 11.55
CA ILE A 276 -9.45 17.04 11.07
C ILE A 276 -8.47 16.91 12.25
N LEU A 277 -7.93 15.72 12.44
CA LEU A 277 -6.81 15.47 13.33
C LEU A 277 -5.52 15.44 12.48
N PHE A 278 -4.54 16.22 12.90
CA PHE A 278 -3.19 16.24 12.34
C PHE A 278 -2.24 15.59 13.34
N LEU A 279 -1.52 14.56 12.90
CA LEU A 279 -0.50 13.89 13.70
C LEU A 279 0.84 13.97 12.96
N LYS A 280 1.85 14.54 13.62
CA LYS A 280 3.21 14.58 13.09
C LYS A 280 3.82 13.17 13.10
N THR A 281 4.17 12.65 11.92
CA THR A 281 4.64 11.28 11.71
C THR A 281 6.07 11.25 11.14
N ASP A 282 6.95 12.09 11.68
CA ASP A 282 8.35 12.26 11.27
C ASP A 282 9.30 11.13 11.70
N GLY A 283 8.80 10.08 12.35
CA GLY A 283 9.60 8.95 12.83
C GLY A 283 10.45 9.25 14.10
N LYS A 284 10.40 10.49 14.64
CA LYS A 284 11.25 10.91 15.76
C LYS A 284 10.62 10.70 17.14
N TYR A 285 9.38 10.27 17.21
CA TYR A 285 8.67 10.06 18.45
C TYR A 285 7.79 8.80 18.40
N ARG A 286 7.98 7.90 19.36
CA ARG A 286 7.16 6.71 19.46
C ARG A 286 5.81 7.05 20.08
N SER A 287 4.76 6.97 19.31
CA SER A 287 3.39 7.19 19.78
C SER A 287 2.45 6.16 19.14
N LYS A 288 1.25 6.05 19.71
CA LYS A 288 0.12 5.30 19.14
C LYS A 288 -1.15 6.08 19.37
N LEU A 289 -1.93 6.22 18.31
CA LEU A 289 -3.24 6.84 18.34
C LEU A 289 -4.29 5.82 17.90
N GLY A 290 -5.39 5.75 18.63
CA GLY A 290 -6.56 4.97 18.25
C GLY A 290 -7.75 5.90 18.03
N MET A 291 -8.29 5.95 16.81
CA MET A 291 -9.51 6.70 16.50
C MET A 291 -10.73 5.95 17.04
N ASN A 292 -11.66 6.67 17.65
CA ASN A 292 -12.95 6.10 18.04
C ASN A 292 -13.76 5.78 16.77
N ALA A 293 -14.22 4.53 16.65
CA ALA A 293 -14.97 4.06 15.48
C ALA A 293 -16.25 4.88 15.19
N ARG A 294 -16.88 5.49 16.20
CA ARG A 294 -18.04 6.37 16.03
C ARG A 294 -17.66 7.76 15.50
N ARG A 295 -16.37 8.09 15.52
CA ARG A 295 -15.81 9.36 15.02
C ARG A 295 -15.16 9.22 13.66
N THR A 296 -14.92 8.02 13.14
CA THR A 296 -14.38 7.82 11.79
C THR A 296 -15.36 8.32 10.74
N LYS A 297 -14.82 8.98 9.71
CA LYS A 297 -15.56 9.46 8.53
C LYS A 297 -15.49 8.46 7.40
#